data_fb720f21e2cc926054b2f8321a511489
#
_entry.id   fb720f21e2cc926054b2f8321a511489
#
_cell.length_a   1.000
_cell.length_b   1.000
_cell.length_c   1.000
_cell.angle_alpha   90.00
_cell.angle_beta   90.00
_cell.angle_gamma   90.00
#
_symmetry.space_group_name_H-M   'P 1'
#
loop_
_entity.id
_entity.type
_entity.pdbx_description
1 polymer ?
#
loop_
_entity_poly.entity_id
_entity_poly.type
_entity_poly.pdbx_seq_one_letter_code
_entity_poly.pdbx_strand_id
1 'polypeptide(L)'
;ALDAVGLDHSLHVFPNIAEPDLVARITLKPERDQDSDWLIKLDAIHKRKTVRAGFRDKPLPVDYLIESAADVSTEHAVMCVNCDPECEFEVLAAVQQADSIWSADKHFMRENASWMHPLRKRSRDGVPARSTKLPSSKELWSAPMQFLGSGERRTLTGAVLTDRDAPMDWANSGIVLSNMLNKVAGRGIGAALMSHPLFLAPTHLLIKESLKTESIPQILVRFGYPERSPATPRRPLVDVMLHPGFGR
;
A
#
# COMPACT_ATOMS: atom_id res chain seq x y z
N ALA A 1 9.62 6.32 13.02
CA ALA A 1 10.96 6.90 12.83
C ALA A 1 11.37 7.79 14.02
N LEU A 2 10.53 8.74 14.45
CA LEU A 2 10.84 9.60 15.61
C LEU A 2 11.04 8.79 16.89
N ASP A 3 10.16 7.83 17.16
CA ASP A 3 10.29 6.89 18.28
C ASP A 3 11.63 6.12 18.25
N ALA A 4 12.14 5.85 17.04
CA ALA A 4 13.40 5.14 16.86
C ALA A 4 14.62 5.94 17.31
N VAL A 5 14.50 7.25 17.38
CA VAL A 5 15.56 8.15 17.86
C VAL A 5 15.24 8.76 19.24
N GLY A 6 14.25 8.21 19.93
CA GLY A 6 13.87 8.63 21.28
C GLY A 6 13.15 9.98 21.35
N LEU A 7 12.61 10.46 20.24
CA LEU A 7 11.85 11.71 20.19
C LEU A 7 10.36 11.44 20.34
N ASP A 8 9.76 11.97 21.41
CA ASP A 8 8.31 12.01 21.55
C ASP A 8 7.70 13.07 20.60
N HIS A 9 6.48 12.84 20.19
CA HIS A 9 5.80 13.73 19.24
C HIS A 9 4.28 13.67 19.39
N SER A 10 3.61 14.71 18.90
CA SER A 10 2.19 14.66 18.62
C SER A 10 1.94 14.90 17.14
N LEU A 11 1.01 14.15 16.59
CA LEU A 11 0.54 14.27 15.21
C LEU A 11 -0.87 14.85 15.19
N HIS A 12 -1.05 15.94 14.47
CA HIS A 12 -2.35 16.53 14.20
C HIS A 12 -2.61 16.47 12.69
N VAL A 13 -3.59 15.68 12.29
CA VAL A 13 -4.01 15.56 10.88
C VAL A 13 -5.02 16.67 10.59
N PHE A 14 -4.86 17.37 9.46
CA PHE A 14 -5.63 18.56 9.06
C PHE A 14 -5.82 19.58 10.20
N PRO A 15 -4.71 20.11 10.75
CA PRO A 15 -4.75 20.92 11.96
C PRO A 15 -5.42 22.28 11.79
N ASN A 16 -5.64 22.73 10.56
CA ASN A 16 -6.22 24.03 10.26
C ASN A 16 -7.18 23.95 9.06
N ILE A 17 -8.45 24.20 9.29
CA ILE A 17 -9.48 24.22 8.24
C ILE A 17 -9.23 25.31 7.19
N ALA A 18 -8.59 26.43 7.58
CA ALA A 18 -8.26 27.50 6.66
C ALA A 18 -7.05 27.19 5.74
N GLU A 19 -6.32 26.12 6.02
CA GLU A 19 -5.17 25.65 5.25
C GLU A 19 -5.38 24.18 4.86
N PRO A 20 -6.25 23.89 3.89
CA PRO A 20 -6.60 22.51 3.54
C PRO A 20 -5.41 21.70 2.97
N ASP A 21 -4.41 22.38 2.43
CA ASP A 21 -3.18 21.74 1.93
C ASP A 21 -2.21 21.33 3.04
N LEU A 22 -2.42 21.80 4.28
CA LEU A 22 -1.66 21.39 5.45
C LEU A 22 -2.25 20.07 5.99
N VAL A 23 -1.81 18.95 5.40
CA VAL A 23 -2.33 17.62 5.72
C VAL A 23 -1.98 17.19 7.14
N ALA A 24 -0.80 17.52 7.64
CA ALA A 24 -0.37 17.10 8.98
C ALA A 24 0.62 18.08 9.60
N ARG A 25 0.53 18.23 10.92
CA ARG A 25 1.50 18.92 11.75
C ARG A 25 2.08 17.95 12.76
N ILE A 26 3.40 17.84 12.79
CA ILE A 26 4.14 17.06 13.77
C ILE A 26 4.84 18.04 14.72
N THR A 27 4.53 17.94 16.00
CA THR A 27 5.17 18.73 17.04
C THR A 27 6.07 17.83 17.86
N LEU A 28 7.37 18.12 17.88
CA LEU A 28 8.32 17.38 18.70
C LEU A 28 8.14 17.76 20.16
N LYS A 29 8.26 16.77 21.03
CA LYS A 29 8.25 16.88 22.49
C LYS A 29 9.60 16.46 23.05
N PRO A 30 9.84 16.70 24.36
CA PRO A 30 11.04 16.21 25.01
C PRO A 30 11.26 14.71 24.80
N GLU A 31 12.51 14.30 24.90
CA GLU A 31 12.90 12.90 24.79
C GLU A 31 12.13 12.01 25.76
N ARG A 32 11.85 10.80 25.33
CA ARG A 32 11.29 9.72 26.13
C ARG A 32 12.19 8.49 26.02
N ASP A 33 11.98 7.52 26.90
CA ASP A 33 12.63 6.23 26.78
C ASP A 33 12.33 5.58 25.43
N GLN A 34 13.37 5.05 24.79
CA GLN A 34 13.23 4.36 23.51
C GLN A 34 12.44 3.05 23.72
N ASP A 35 11.50 2.80 22.80
CA ASP A 35 10.84 1.49 22.69
C ASP A 35 11.90 0.42 22.38
N SER A 36 11.92 -0.69 23.11
CA SER A 36 12.86 -1.79 22.89
C SER A 36 12.83 -2.33 21.44
N ASP A 37 11.69 -2.20 20.76
CA ASP A 37 11.46 -2.73 19.42
C ASP A 37 11.72 -1.71 18.30
N TRP A 38 12.23 -0.53 18.62
CA TRP A 38 12.39 0.56 17.63
C TRP A 38 13.31 0.18 16.46
N LEU A 39 14.36 -0.60 16.72
CA LEU A 39 15.25 -1.09 15.64
C LEU A 39 14.52 -1.98 14.65
N ILE A 40 13.66 -2.87 15.15
CA ILE A 40 12.85 -3.77 14.30
C ILE A 40 11.87 -2.97 13.45
N LYS A 41 11.21 -1.97 14.06
CA LYS A 41 10.27 -1.08 13.36
C LYS A 41 10.98 -0.24 12.31
N LEU A 42 12.17 0.28 12.59
CA LEU A 42 12.97 1.06 11.65
C LEU A 42 13.45 0.18 10.48
N ASP A 43 13.93 -1.01 10.74
CA ASP A 43 14.37 -1.98 9.75
C ASP A 43 13.20 -2.39 8.83
N ALA A 44 12.00 -2.57 9.39
CA ALA A 44 10.78 -2.83 8.63
C ALA A 44 10.44 -1.71 7.63
N ILE A 45 10.60 -0.44 8.02
CA ILE A 45 10.42 0.72 7.13
C ILE A 45 11.37 0.65 5.92
N HIS A 46 12.63 0.27 6.14
CA HIS A 46 13.61 0.12 5.06
C HIS A 46 13.38 -1.12 4.19
N LYS A 47 12.93 -2.22 4.79
CA LYS A 47 12.64 -3.48 4.08
C LYS A 47 11.33 -3.44 3.30
N ARG A 48 10.37 -2.62 3.74
CA ARG A 48 9.07 -2.49 3.08
C ARG A 48 9.23 -2.04 1.62
N LYS A 49 8.66 -2.80 0.70
CA LYS A 49 8.65 -2.50 -0.74
C LYS A 49 7.30 -2.89 -1.33
N THR A 50 6.86 -2.12 -2.33
CA THR A 50 5.69 -2.50 -3.13
C THR A 50 6.09 -3.62 -4.08
N VAL A 51 5.34 -4.73 -4.03
CA VAL A 51 5.52 -5.87 -4.94
C VAL A 51 4.90 -5.50 -6.28
N ARG A 52 5.70 -5.67 -7.34
CA ARG A 52 5.30 -5.46 -8.74
C ARG A 52 5.70 -6.64 -9.64
N ALA A 53 6.27 -7.67 -9.03
CA ALA A 53 6.52 -8.98 -9.63
C ALA A 53 5.58 -10.00 -8.98
N GLY A 54 5.61 -11.24 -9.42
CA GLY A 54 4.79 -12.30 -8.83
C GLY A 54 5.12 -12.61 -7.37
N PHE A 55 4.29 -13.43 -6.77
CA PHE A 55 4.49 -13.98 -5.44
C PHE A 55 5.00 -15.42 -5.53
N ARG A 56 5.85 -15.79 -4.58
CA ARG A 56 6.40 -17.14 -4.45
C ARG A 56 5.32 -18.13 -4.07
N ASP A 57 5.57 -19.39 -4.43
CA ASP A 57 4.85 -20.56 -3.96
C ASP A 57 5.23 -20.86 -2.50
N LYS A 58 4.73 -20.06 -1.58
CA LYS A 58 4.98 -20.19 -0.16
C LYS A 58 3.72 -19.86 0.63
N PRO A 59 3.31 -20.71 1.59
CA PRO A 59 2.15 -20.48 2.43
C PRO A 59 2.25 -19.18 3.23
N LEU A 60 1.14 -18.46 3.32
CA LEU A 60 0.99 -17.28 4.17
C LEU A 60 0.53 -17.67 5.56
N PRO A 61 1.06 -17.05 6.60
CA PRO A 61 0.54 -17.19 7.96
C PRO A 61 -0.74 -16.35 8.10
N VAL A 62 -1.88 -16.94 7.74
CA VAL A 62 -3.18 -16.25 7.64
C VAL A 62 -3.57 -15.65 8.99
N ASP A 63 -3.46 -16.41 10.08
CA ASP A 63 -3.80 -15.94 11.43
C ASP A 63 -2.99 -14.70 11.82
N TYR A 64 -1.71 -14.69 11.51
CA TYR A 64 -0.86 -13.51 11.74
C TYR A 64 -1.32 -12.28 10.93
N LEU A 65 -1.81 -12.48 9.71
CA LEU A 65 -2.33 -11.37 8.90
C LEU A 65 -3.64 -10.84 9.47
N ILE A 66 -4.51 -11.72 9.97
CA ILE A 66 -5.77 -11.34 10.63
C ILE A 66 -5.48 -10.56 11.91
N GLU A 67 -4.62 -11.08 12.79
CA GLU A 67 -4.20 -10.41 14.02
C GLU A 67 -3.55 -9.05 13.71
N SER A 68 -2.65 -9.03 12.72
CA SER A 68 -2.00 -7.78 12.30
C SER A 68 -2.98 -6.75 11.78
N ALA A 69 -4.01 -7.17 11.05
CA ALA A 69 -5.07 -6.30 10.55
C ALA A 69 -5.88 -5.69 11.70
N ALA A 70 -6.23 -6.50 12.69
CA ALA A 70 -6.91 -6.03 13.89
C ALA A 70 -6.07 -5.00 14.67
N ASP A 71 -4.78 -5.29 14.87
CA ASP A 71 -3.86 -4.42 15.62
C ASP A 71 -3.62 -3.04 14.97
N VAL A 72 -3.67 -2.95 13.64
CA VAL A 72 -3.43 -1.69 12.93
C VAL A 72 -4.69 -0.89 12.67
N SER A 73 -5.86 -1.51 12.83
CA SER A 73 -7.15 -0.87 12.65
C SER A 73 -7.41 0.18 13.74
N THR A 74 -8.15 1.22 13.37
CA THR A 74 -8.54 2.32 14.25
C THR A 74 -10.06 2.49 14.21
N GLU A 75 -10.61 3.36 15.05
CA GLU A 75 -12.04 3.73 14.99
C GLU A 75 -12.45 4.41 13.68
N HIS A 76 -11.48 4.96 12.91
CA HIS A 76 -11.75 5.73 11.69
C HIS A 76 -11.44 4.97 10.41
N ALA A 77 -10.61 3.93 10.48
CA ALA A 77 -10.26 3.10 9.33
C ALA A 77 -9.92 1.68 9.77
N VAL A 78 -10.52 0.71 9.09
CA VAL A 78 -10.39 -0.71 9.40
C VAL A 78 -9.64 -1.44 8.31
N MET A 79 -8.61 -2.19 8.68
CA MET A 79 -7.96 -3.14 7.78
C MET A 79 -8.74 -4.46 7.81
N CYS A 80 -9.36 -4.81 6.70
CA CYS A 80 -10.02 -6.09 6.51
C CYS A 80 -9.10 -7.00 5.69
N VAL A 81 -8.88 -8.23 6.16
CA VAL A 81 -8.18 -9.28 5.41
C VAL A 81 -9.20 -10.34 5.04
N ASN A 82 -9.38 -10.55 3.75
CA ASN A 82 -10.43 -11.42 3.25
C ASN A 82 -9.93 -12.86 3.08
N CYS A 83 -10.54 -13.76 3.81
CA CYS A 83 -10.25 -15.19 3.78
C CYS A 83 -11.31 -16.00 3.00
N ASP A 84 -12.40 -15.36 2.56
CA ASP A 84 -13.42 -16.00 1.76
C ASP A 84 -12.97 -16.10 0.29
N PRO A 85 -12.86 -17.32 -0.28
CA PRO A 85 -12.43 -17.53 -1.66
C PRO A 85 -13.36 -16.91 -2.70
N GLU A 86 -14.66 -16.93 -2.48
CA GLU A 86 -15.66 -16.39 -3.40
C GLU A 86 -15.55 -14.88 -3.49
N CYS A 87 -15.52 -14.21 -2.35
CA CYS A 87 -15.31 -12.77 -2.27
C CYS A 87 -13.97 -12.34 -2.91
N GLU A 88 -12.88 -13.09 -2.65
CA GLU A 88 -11.59 -12.76 -3.27
C GLU A 88 -11.64 -12.92 -4.80
N PHE A 89 -12.35 -13.92 -5.30
CA PHE A 89 -12.56 -14.11 -6.75
C PHE A 89 -13.32 -12.93 -7.36
N GLU A 90 -14.40 -12.48 -6.74
CA GLU A 90 -15.19 -11.35 -7.20
C GLU A 90 -14.40 -10.05 -7.20
N VAL A 91 -13.65 -9.77 -6.13
CA VAL A 91 -12.74 -8.60 -6.05
C VAL A 91 -11.71 -8.63 -7.18
N LEU A 92 -11.10 -9.80 -7.45
CA LEU A 92 -10.15 -9.94 -8.54
C LEU A 92 -10.79 -9.78 -9.92
N ALA A 93 -12.03 -10.22 -10.10
CA ALA A 93 -12.79 -9.98 -11.33
C ALA A 93 -13.04 -8.48 -11.56
N ALA A 94 -13.39 -7.73 -10.51
CA ALA A 94 -13.51 -6.27 -10.58
C ALA A 94 -12.17 -5.58 -10.91
N VAL A 95 -11.05 -6.09 -10.38
CA VAL A 95 -9.69 -5.62 -10.74
C VAL A 95 -9.42 -5.83 -12.22
N GLN A 96 -9.73 -7.00 -12.77
CA GLN A 96 -9.56 -7.31 -14.21
C GLN A 96 -10.43 -6.43 -15.10
N GLN A 97 -11.66 -6.17 -14.69
CA GLN A 97 -12.55 -5.26 -15.42
C GLN A 97 -11.98 -3.84 -15.46
N ALA A 98 -11.49 -3.33 -14.33
CA ALA A 98 -10.85 -2.03 -14.26
C ALA A 98 -9.57 -1.97 -15.10
N ASP A 99 -8.74 -3.01 -15.09
CA ASP A 99 -7.56 -3.11 -15.94
C ASP A 99 -7.92 -2.99 -17.44
N SER A 100 -9.02 -3.60 -17.85
CA SER A 100 -9.49 -3.53 -19.23
C SER A 100 -9.90 -2.10 -19.62
N ILE A 101 -10.59 -1.40 -18.71
CA ILE A 101 -11.01 -0.01 -18.90
C ILE A 101 -9.80 0.92 -18.96
N TRP A 102 -8.90 0.84 -17.97
CA TRP A 102 -7.71 1.68 -17.90
C TRP A 102 -6.73 1.43 -19.04
N SER A 103 -6.62 0.18 -19.51
CA SER A 103 -5.77 -0.15 -20.68
C SER A 103 -6.29 0.43 -21.98
N ALA A 104 -7.58 0.74 -22.09
CA ALA A 104 -8.18 1.41 -23.23
C ALA A 104 -8.01 2.94 -23.17
N ASP A 105 -7.73 3.52 -22.00
CA ASP A 105 -7.49 4.95 -21.84
C ASP A 105 -6.06 5.32 -22.25
N LYS A 106 -5.95 6.05 -23.37
CA LYS A 106 -4.66 6.49 -23.93
C LYS A 106 -3.91 7.48 -23.02
N HIS A 107 -4.61 8.28 -22.24
CA HIS A 107 -3.99 9.23 -21.30
C HIS A 107 -3.38 8.50 -20.14
N PHE A 108 -4.13 7.60 -19.52
CA PHE A 108 -3.64 6.73 -18.46
C PHE A 108 -2.42 5.90 -18.90
N MET A 109 -2.51 5.26 -20.07
CA MET A 109 -1.42 4.45 -20.62
C MET A 109 -0.16 5.27 -20.91
N ARG A 110 -0.30 6.51 -21.38
CA ARG A 110 0.84 7.42 -21.61
C ARG A 110 1.50 7.84 -20.30
N GLU A 111 0.71 8.22 -19.31
CA GLU A 111 1.22 8.59 -18.00
C GLU A 111 1.94 7.41 -17.35
N ASN A 112 1.31 6.24 -17.30
CA ASN A 112 1.89 5.04 -16.74
C ASN A 112 3.21 4.64 -17.44
N ALA A 113 3.26 4.72 -18.78
CA ALA A 113 4.48 4.49 -19.54
C ALA A 113 5.60 5.46 -19.17
N SER A 114 5.29 6.71 -18.86
CA SER A 114 6.30 7.71 -18.45
C SER A 114 7.01 7.32 -17.14
N TRP A 115 6.32 6.65 -16.22
CA TRP A 115 6.88 6.18 -14.96
C TRP A 115 7.59 4.83 -15.04
N MET A 116 7.35 4.05 -16.09
CA MET A 116 7.88 2.68 -16.27
C MET A 116 8.84 2.53 -17.45
N HIS A 117 9.17 3.61 -18.15
CA HIS A 117 9.96 3.56 -19.38
C HIS A 117 11.36 2.98 -19.17
N PRO A 118 11.84 2.04 -20.03
CA PRO A 118 13.16 1.41 -19.90
C PRO A 118 14.34 2.40 -19.92
N LEU A 119 14.20 3.54 -20.61
CA LEU A 119 15.21 4.60 -20.65
C LEU A 119 15.35 5.37 -19.34
N ARG A 120 14.43 5.21 -18.39
CA ARG A 120 14.57 5.75 -17.02
C ARG A 120 15.64 5.04 -16.16
N LYS A 121 16.49 4.21 -16.76
CA LYS A 121 17.61 3.57 -16.03
C LYS A 121 18.52 4.55 -15.30
N ARG A 122 18.58 5.79 -15.76
CA ARG A 122 19.34 6.88 -15.15
C ARG A 122 18.52 7.72 -14.17
N SER A 123 17.20 7.59 -14.20
CA SER A 123 16.31 8.29 -13.28
C SER A 123 16.32 7.58 -11.92
N ARG A 124 16.36 8.35 -10.86
CA ARG A 124 16.34 7.87 -9.47
C ARG A 124 14.95 7.92 -8.87
N ASP A 125 13.92 7.96 -9.72
CA ASP A 125 12.51 7.91 -9.38
C ASP A 125 11.76 6.97 -10.33
N GLY A 126 10.45 6.80 -10.11
CA GLY A 126 9.60 5.92 -10.91
C GLY A 126 9.74 4.44 -10.54
N VAL A 127 9.19 3.58 -11.39
CA VAL A 127 9.19 2.13 -11.20
C VAL A 127 10.44 1.54 -11.86
N PRO A 128 11.31 0.83 -11.10
CA PRO A 128 12.49 0.20 -11.70
C PRO A 128 12.10 -0.83 -12.75
N ALA A 129 12.68 -0.74 -13.94
CA ALA A 129 12.42 -1.68 -15.04
C ALA A 129 12.70 -3.17 -14.67
N ARG A 130 13.56 -3.40 -13.67
CA ARG A 130 13.84 -4.74 -13.14
C ARG A 130 12.81 -5.26 -12.15
N SER A 131 11.91 -4.39 -11.64
CA SER A 131 10.85 -4.77 -10.72
C SER A 131 9.61 -5.27 -11.44
N THR A 132 9.51 -5.00 -12.73
CA THR A 132 8.48 -5.51 -13.60
C THR A 132 9.13 -6.57 -14.50
N LYS A 133 8.77 -7.83 -14.37
CA LYS A 133 8.69 -8.65 -15.57
C LYS A 133 7.56 -7.99 -16.35
N LEU A 134 7.86 -7.20 -17.36
CA LEU A 134 6.86 -6.75 -18.28
C LEU A 134 6.46 -7.92 -19.21
N PRO A 135 5.52 -8.73 -18.80
CA PRO A 135 4.46 -9.12 -19.66
C PRO A 135 3.32 -8.17 -19.36
N SER A 136 2.47 -7.93 -20.29
CA SER A 136 1.32 -7.03 -20.20
C SER A 136 0.84 -6.75 -18.77
N SER A 137 0.48 -5.54 -18.45
CA SER A 137 -0.12 -5.11 -17.16
C SER A 137 -1.18 -6.07 -16.60
N LYS A 138 -1.77 -6.91 -17.44
CA LYS A 138 -2.73 -7.96 -17.09
C LYS A 138 -2.23 -9.02 -16.12
N GLU A 139 -0.97 -9.42 -16.18
CA GLU A 139 -0.44 -10.48 -15.29
C GLU A 139 -0.04 -9.96 -13.90
N LEU A 140 0.17 -8.67 -13.75
CA LEU A 140 0.59 -8.07 -12.47
C LEU A 140 -0.55 -8.02 -11.46
N TRP A 141 -1.78 -7.82 -11.94
CA TRP A 141 -2.95 -7.55 -11.11
C TRP A 141 -3.89 -8.75 -11.01
N SER A 142 -3.98 -9.52 -12.09
CA SER A 142 -4.96 -10.58 -12.29
C SER A 142 -4.42 -12.00 -12.13
N ALA A 143 -3.25 -12.19 -11.53
CA ALA A 143 -2.81 -13.54 -11.22
C ALA A 143 -3.88 -14.25 -10.37
N PRO A 144 -4.45 -15.37 -10.85
CA PRO A 144 -5.52 -16.05 -10.17
C PRO A 144 -5.12 -16.42 -8.75
N MET A 145 -6.11 -16.56 -7.89
CA MET A 145 -5.93 -17.11 -6.55
C MET A 145 -5.15 -18.41 -6.64
N GLN A 146 -3.98 -18.46 -6.01
CA GLN A 146 -3.17 -19.65 -6.02
C GLN A 146 -3.26 -20.32 -4.65
N PHE A 147 -3.98 -21.43 -4.59
CA PHE A 147 -3.93 -22.35 -3.47
C PHE A 147 -2.77 -23.31 -3.64
N LEU A 148 -2.07 -23.61 -2.57
CA LEU A 148 -1.21 -24.77 -2.49
C LEU A 148 -2.09 -26.03 -2.39
N GLY A 149 -1.57 -27.17 -2.85
CA GLY A 149 -2.33 -28.42 -2.88
C GLY A 149 -2.87 -28.91 -1.53
N SER A 150 -2.44 -28.33 -0.42
CA SER A 150 -2.93 -28.56 0.95
C SER A 150 -4.07 -27.64 1.38
N GLY A 151 -4.59 -26.77 0.51
CA GLY A 151 -5.54 -25.73 0.86
C GLY A 151 -4.89 -24.45 1.46
N GLU A 152 -3.57 -24.42 1.60
CA GLU A 152 -2.85 -23.27 2.10
C GLU A 152 -2.80 -22.13 1.09
N ARG A 153 -2.94 -20.90 1.55
CA ARG A 153 -2.96 -19.72 0.69
C ARG A 153 -1.56 -19.14 0.45
N ARG A 154 -1.26 -18.83 -0.81
CA ARG A 154 -0.02 -18.12 -1.23
C ARG A 154 -0.17 -16.62 -1.18
N THR A 155 -1.37 -16.15 -1.45
CA THR A 155 -1.72 -14.72 -1.44
C THR A 155 -3.03 -14.52 -0.71
N LEU A 156 -3.21 -13.30 -0.20
CA LEU A 156 -4.43 -12.93 0.51
C LEU A 156 -4.76 -11.47 0.20
N THR A 157 -6.00 -11.22 -0.16
CA THR A 157 -6.47 -9.87 -0.46
C THR A 157 -6.95 -9.20 0.82
N GLY A 158 -6.65 -7.92 0.95
CA GLY A 158 -7.13 -7.07 2.02
C GLY A 158 -7.67 -5.74 1.47
N ALA A 159 -8.46 -5.08 2.28
CA ALA A 159 -8.99 -3.75 2.01
C ALA A 159 -8.88 -2.87 3.25
N VAL A 160 -8.64 -1.58 3.05
CA VAL A 160 -8.84 -0.58 4.10
C VAL A 160 -10.20 0.06 3.86
N LEU A 161 -11.04 0.02 4.88
CA LEU A 161 -12.43 0.46 4.87
C LEU A 161 -12.61 1.66 5.79
N THR A 162 -13.47 2.62 5.39
CA THR A 162 -13.87 3.77 6.20
C THR A 162 -15.39 3.96 6.14
N ASP A 163 -15.96 4.64 7.14
CA ASP A 163 -17.41 4.90 7.15
C ASP A 163 -17.80 6.06 6.22
N ARG A 164 -16.84 6.95 5.91
CA ARG A 164 -17.05 8.13 5.07
C ARG A 164 -15.94 8.24 4.03
N ASP A 165 -16.17 9.10 3.03
CA ASP A 165 -15.21 9.40 1.96
C ASP A 165 -14.81 10.89 2.02
N ALA A 166 -13.98 11.21 3.02
CA ALA A 166 -13.53 12.57 3.28
C ALA A 166 -11.99 12.60 3.49
N PRO A 167 -11.35 13.77 3.37
CA PRO A 167 -9.89 13.88 3.50
C PRO A 167 -9.31 13.24 4.76
N MET A 168 -10.02 13.34 5.90
CA MET A 168 -9.59 12.71 7.15
C MET A 168 -9.61 11.18 7.03
N ASP A 169 -10.62 10.62 6.37
CA ASP A 169 -10.75 9.17 6.17
C ASP A 169 -9.65 8.65 5.24
N TRP A 170 -9.29 9.43 4.20
CA TRP A 170 -8.16 9.09 3.31
C TRP A 170 -6.82 9.08 4.07
N ALA A 171 -6.59 10.09 4.94
CA ALA A 171 -5.38 10.14 5.75
C ALA A 171 -5.30 8.96 6.74
N ASN A 172 -6.40 8.65 7.43
CA ASN A 172 -6.47 7.50 8.34
C ASN A 172 -6.26 6.17 7.61
N SER A 173 -6.82 6.02 6.42
CA SER A 173 -6.58 4.84 5.56
C SER A 173 -5.10 4.68 5.21
N GLY A 174 -4.41 5.78 4.90
CA GLY A 174 -2.97 5.78 4.64
C GLY A 174 -2.15 5.37 5.86
N ILE A 175 -2.54 5.83 7.07
CA ILE A 175 -1.89 5.46 8.34
C ILE A 175 -2.06 3.96 8.60
N VAL A 176 -3.28 3.43 8.51
CA VAL A 176 -3.58 2.01 8.71
C VAL A 176 -2.81 1.14 7.71
N LEU A 177 -2.84 1.51 6.42
CA LEU A 177 -2.07 0.82 5.39
C LEU A 177 -0.57 0.82 5.72
N SER A 178 0.01 1.98 6.05
CA SER A 178 1.43 2.11 6.34
C SER A 178 1.86 1.22 7.51
N ASN A 179 1.06 1.19 8.57
CA ASN A 179 1.31 0.33 9.73
C ASN A 179 1.26 -1.15 9.35
N MET A 180 0.25 -1.57 8.58
CA MET A 180 0.14 -2.94 8.09
C MET A 180 1.33 -3.34 7.23
N LEU A 181 1.71 -2.50 6.27
CA LEU A 181 2.85 -2.76 5.38
C LEU A 181 4.16 -2.92 6.14
N ASN A 182 4.40 -2.09 7.17
CA ASN A 182 5.59 -2.19 8.00
C ASN A 182 5.56 -3.48 8.86
N LYS A 183 4.41 -3.81 9.43
CA LYS A 183 4.25 -5.00 10.27
C LYS A 183 4.52 -6.29 9.49
N VAL A 184 3.94 -6.43 8.30
CA VAL A 184 4.13 -7.63 7.46
C VAL A 184 5.54 -7.70 6.86
N ALA A 185 6.18 -6.56 6.57
CA ALA A 185 7.55 -6.50 6.05
C ALA A 185 8.57 -7.10 7.03
N GLY A 186 8.34 -6.99 8.33
CA GLY A 186 9.16 -7.62 9.36
C GLY A 186 9.25 -9.14 9.22
N ARG A 187 8.24 -9.80 8.63
CA ARG A 187 8.21 -11.24 8.32
C ARG A 187 8.54 -11.57 6.86
N GLY A 188 9.00 -10.59 6.09
CA GLY A 188 9.34 -10.77 4.68
C GLY A 188 8.12 -10.90 3.77
N ILE A 189 6.92 -10.61 4.26
CA ILE A 189 5.70 -10.57 3.47
C ILE A 189 5.66 -9.23 2.74
N GLY A 190 5.41 -9.27 1.44
CA GLY A 190 5.27 -8.09 0.60
C GLY A 190 3.80 -7.80 0.30
N ALA A 191 3.56 -6.64 -0.26
CA ALA A 191 2.23 -6.19 -0.65
C ALA A 191 2.22 -5.58 -2.04
N ALA A 192 1.22 -5.93 -2.85
CA ALA A 192 0.88 -5.29 -4.10
C ALA A 192 -0.36 -4.44 -3.91
N LEU A 193 -0.30 -3.16 -4.28
CA LEU A 193 -1.45 -2.26 -4.23
C LEU A 193 -2.29 -2.42 -5.49
N MET A 194 -3.59 -2.59 -5.34
CA MET A 194 -4.56 -2.85 -6.42
C MET A 194 -5.72 -1.84 -6.41
N SER A 195 -5.49 -0.62 -5.94
CA SER A 195 -6.57 0.33 -5.67
C SER A 195 -7.17 1.01 -6.92
N HIS A 196 -6.62 0.79 -8.11
CA HIS A 196 -7.10 1.42 -9.34
C HIS A 196 -8.58 1.13 -9.71
N PRO A 197 -9.20 -0.03 -9.36
CA PRO A 197 -10.63 -0.21 -9.59
C PRO A 197 -11.52 0.68 -8.72
N LEU A 198 -11.01 1.19 -7.60
CA LEU A 198 -11.76 2.07 -6.72
C LEU A 198 -11.99 3.48 -7.30
N PHE A 199 -11.24 3.84 -8.37
CA PHE A 199 -11.41 5.11 -9.08
C PHE A 199 -12.48 5.06 -10.17
N LEU A 200 -13.09 3.90 -10.41
CA LEU A 200 -14.16 3.69 -11.37
C LEU A 200 -15.45 3.32 -10.64
N ALA A 201 -16.49 4.14 -10.76
CA ALA A 201 -17.74 3.93 -10.04
C ALA A 201 -18.33 2.50 -10.19
N PRO A 202 -18.36 1.88 -11.39
CA PRO A 202 -18.89 0.52 -11.54
C PRO A 202 -18.10 -0.53 -10.76
N THR A 203 -16.76 -0.50 -10.84
CA THR A 203 -15.92 -1.49 -10.17
C THR A 203 -15.78 -1.23 -8.67
N HIS A 204 -15.88 0.04 -8.23
CA HIS A 204 -15.97 0.39 -6.81
C HIS A 204 -17.20 -0.25 -6.16
N LEU A 205 -18.36 -0.10 -6.82
CA LEU A 205 -19.61 -0.70 -6.33
C LEU A 205 -19.51 -2.23 -6.23
N LEU A 206 -19.01 -2.88 -7.28
CA LEU A 206 -18.79 -4.33 -7.27
C LEU A 206 -17.90 -4.78 -6.11
N ILE A 207 -16.81 -4.06 -5.84
CA ILE A 207 -15.92 -4.38 -4.72
C ILE A 207 -16.62 -4.23 -3.38
N LYS A 208 -17.40 -3.15 -3.20
CA LYS A 208 -18.18 -2.93 -1.98
C LYS A 208 -19.18 -4.07 -1.75
N GLU A 209 -19.89 -4.48 -2.79
CA GLU A 209 -20.84 -5.61 -2.76
C GLU A 209 -20.12 -6.93 -2.44
N SER A 210 -18.99 -7.21 -3.11
CA SER A 210 -18.22 -8.43 -2.87
C SER A 210 -17.69 -8.51 -1.44
N LEU A 211 -17.27 -7.38 -0.87
CA LEU A 211 -16.83 -7.30 0.53
C LEU A 211 -17.99 -7.38 1.52
N LYS A 212 -19.24 -7.38 1.06
CA LYS A 212 -20.48 -7.41 1.88
C LYS A 212 -20.46 -6.36 2.99
N THR A 213 -20.04 -5.12 2.66
CA THR A 213 -19.85 -4.05 3.63
C THR A 213 -20.60 -2.78 3.24
N GLU A 214 -21.09 -2.06 4.23
CA GLU A 214 -21.62 -0.70 4.04
C GLU A 214 -20.51 0.36 4.05
N SER A 215 -19.35 0.03 4.62
CA SER A 215 -18.18 0.90 4.63
C SER A 215 -17.58 1.09 3.23
N ILE A 216 -16.81 2.14 3.06
CA ILE A 216 -16.24 2.55 1.77
C ILE A 216 -14.83 1.99 1.64
N PRO A 217 -14.55 1.14 0.63
CA PRO A 217 -13.21 0.65 0.35
C PRO A 217 -12.33 1.79 -0.18
N GLN A 218 -11.30 2.16 0.57
CA GLN A 218 -10.34 3.20 0.20
C GLN A 218 -9.09 2.63 -0.48
N ILE A 219 -8.68 1.44 -0.09
CA ILE A 219 -7.44 0.81 -0.57
C ILE A 219 -7.68 -0.68 -0.72
N LEU A 220 -7.19 -1.24 -1.84
CA LEU A 220 -7.08 -2.68 -2.04
C LEU A 220 -5.61 -3.08 -2.05
N VAL A 221 -5.30 -4.17 -1.38
CA VAL A 221 -3.94 -4.69 -1.25
C VAL A 221 -3.94 -6.22 -1.34
N ARG A 222 -2.89 -6.79 -1.94
CA ARG A 222 -2.66 -8.22 -1.97
C ARG A 222 -1.35 -8.54 -1.29
N PHE A 223 -1.39 -9.43 -0.31
CA PHE A 223 -0.23 -9.88 0.45
C PHE A 223 0.31 -11.19 -0.11
N GLY A 224 1.63 -11.39 0.01
CA GLY A 224 2.31 -12.63 -0.39
C GLY A 224 3.82 -12.53 -0.17
N TYR A 225 4.53 -13.63 -0.30
CA TYR A 225 6.00 -13.59 -0.31
C TYR A 225 6.49 -13.20 -1.71
N PRO A 226 7.20 -12.07 -1.88
CA PRO A 226 7.59 -11.60 -3.20
C PRO A 226 8.62 -12.52 -3.87
N GLU A 227 8.45 -12.82 -5.17
CA GLU A 227 9.49 -13.51 -5.96
C GLU A 227 10.75 -12.67 -6.03
N ARG A 228 10.59 -11.37 -6.25
CA ARG A 228 11.66 -10.38 -6.34
C ARG A 228 11.26 -9.11 -5.61
N SER A 229 12.19 -8.53 -4.92
CA SER A 229 12.00 -7.26 -4.23
C SER A 229 13.19 -6.33 -4.49
N PRO A 230 13.35 -5.83 -5.73
CA PRO A 230 14.46 -4.93 -6.06
C PRO A 230 14.35 -3.63 -5.28
N ALA A 231 15.48 -3.07 -4.93
CA ALA A 231 15.53 -1.77 -4.28
C ALA A 231 14.95 -0.70 -5.23
N THR A 232 14.03 0.10 -4.72
CA THR A 232 13.54 1.27 -5.43
C THR A 232 14.62 2.36 -5.34
N PRO A 233 15.07 2.94 -6.45
CA PRO A 233 16.04 4.03 -6.42
C PRO A 233 15.46 5.23 -5.65
N ARG A 234 16.34 6.00 -5.03
CA ARG A 234 16.00 7.24 -4.34
C ARG A 234 16.86 8.37 -4.90
N ARG A 235 16.28 9.55 -5.03
CA ARG A 235 17.05 10.75 -5.34
C ARG A 235 18.06 11.04 -4.21
N PRO A 236 19.25 11.56 -4.52
CA PRO A 236 20.17 12.00 -3.49
C PRO A 236 19.52 13.04 -2.57
N LEU A 237 19.95 13.07 -1.31
CA LEU A 237 19.41 14.01 -0.35
C LEU A 237 19.55 15.46 -0.81
N VAL A 238 20.69 15.80 -1.44
CA VAL A 238 20.97 17.14 -2.00
C VAL A 238 19.94 17.57 -3.06
N ASP A 239 19.35 16.63 -3.80
CA ASP A 239 18.35 16.93 -4.85
C ASP A 239 16.94 17.19 -4.28
N VAL A 240 16.72 16.87 -3.01
CA VAL A 240 15.41 16.95 -2.36
C VAL A 240 15.40 17.85 -1.11
N MET A 241 16.56 18.28 -0.63
CA MET A 241 16.67 19.27 0.44
C MET A 241 16.52 20.68 -0.13
N LEU A 242 15.64 21.46 0.47
CA LEU A 242 15.64 22.92 0.29
C LEU A 242 16.83 23.48 1.08
N HIS A 243 17.77 24.14 0.40
CA HIS A 243 18.80 24.89 1.11
C HIS A 243 18.15 26.04 1.89
N PRO A 244 18.46 26.23 3.18
CA PRO A 244 18.02 27.41 3.92
C PRO A 244 18.67 28.64 3.26
N GLY A 245 17.93 29.35 2.43
CA GLY A 245 18.39 30.50 1.65
C GLY A 245 17.71 30.65 0.29
N PHE A 246 17.02 29.66 -0.23
CA PHE A 246 16.21 29.74 -1.45
C PHE A 246 14.71 29.66 -1.14
N GLY A 247 14.26 30.36 -0.10
CA GLY A 247 12.85 30.64 0.14
C GLY A 247 12.55 32.02 -0.45
N ARG A 248 12.06 32.05 -1.68
CA ARG A 248 11.27 33.18 -2.20
C ARG A 248 10.05 32.61 -2.88
#